data_bb532f5f9fad0ff2d22cb6186ef236cb
#
_entry.id   bb532f5f9fad0ff2d22cb6186ef236cb
#
_cell.length_a   1.000
_cell.length_b   1.000
_cell.length_c   1.000
_cell.angle_alpha   90.00
_cell.angle_beta   90.00
_cell.angle_gamma   90.00
#
_symmetry.space_group_name_H-M   'P 1'
#
loop_
_entity.id
_entity.type
_entity.pdbx_description
1 polymer ?
#
loop_
_entity_poly.entity_id
_entity_poly.type
_entity_poly.pdbx_seq_one_letter_code
_entity_poly.pdbx_strand_id
1 'polypeptide(L)'
;MLPLAFLDRIRLQLGPEYPAFLAAYDRPRAVGLRLNSLKTDRFPNLPFSTAPIPWAEHGFWYDPQARPGLHPWHEAGLYYLQEPSAMAPAELLEVQPGERVLDLCAAPGGKATQLAAKMQGQGPVSYTHLRAHATLS
;
A
#
# COMPACT_ATOMS: atom_id res chain seq x y z
N MET A 1 19.79 -6.31 13.63
CA MET A 1 21.03 -5.54 13.29
C MET A 1 21.20 -5.60 11.77
N LEU A 2 21.45 -4.46 11.12
CA LEU A 2 21.66 -4.40 9.67
C LEU A 2 23.05 -4.94 9.31
N PRO A 3 23.21 -5.65 8.16
CA PRO A 3 24.52 -6.16 7.72
C PRO A 3 25.52 -5.02 7.47
N LEU A 4 26.79 -5.19 7.88
CA LEU A 4 27.83 -4.17 7.73
C LEU A 4 28.04 -3.76 6.26
N ALA A 5 28.12 -4.74 5.34
CA ALA A 5 28.27 -4.45 3.92
C ALA A 5 27.13 -3.60 3.35
N PHE A 6 25.90 -3.75 3.85
CA PHE A 6 24.77 -2.90 3.51
C PHE A 6 24.98 -1.47 4.04
N LEU A 7 25.38 -1.33 5.31
CA LEU A 7 25.61 -0.02 5.94
C LEU A 7 26.72 0.76 5.22
N ASP A 8 27.81 0.10 4.85
CA ASP A 8 28.93 0.74 4.12
C ASP A 8 28.47 1.25 2.75
N ARG A 9 27.70 0.43 2.03
CA ARG A 9 27.15 0.82 0.73
C ARG A 9 26.20 2.01 0.84
N ILE A 10 25.27 1.99 1.80
CA ILE A 10 24.32 3.07 2.01
C ILE A 10 25.01 4.35 2.47
N ARG A 11 26.04 4.24 3.31
CA ARG A 11 26.86 5.41 3.71
C ARG A 11 27.45 6.12 2.50
N LEU A 12 28.02 5.36 1.55
CA LEU A 12 28.60 5.93 0.32
C LEU A 12 27.53 6.59 -0.57
N GLN A 13 26.33 6.00 -0.64
CA GLN A 13 25.23 6.53 -1.46
C GLN A 13 24.58 7.79 -0.88
N LEU A 14 24.35 7.82 0.42
CA LEU A 14 23.60 8.88 1.08
C LEU A 14 24.48 10.02 1.60
N GLY A 15 25.78 9.79 1.79
CA GLY A 15 26.69 10.81 2.30
C GLY A 15 26.15 11.50 3.57
N PRO A 16 25.87 12.83 3.53
CA PRO A 16 25.37 13.57 4.68
C PRO A 16 24.00 13.10 5.23
N GLU A 17 23.19 12.45 4.41
CA GLU A 17 21.86 11.96 4.82
C GLU A 17 21.92 10.61 5.58
N TYR A 18 23.08 9.96 5.59
CA TYR A 18 23.24 8.65 6.23
C TYR A 18 22.82 8.58 7.71
N PRO A 19 23.14 9.58 8.57
CA PRO A 19 22.70 9.56 9.97
C PRO A 19 21.18 9.62 10.10
N ALA A 20 20.49 10.41 9.29
CA ALA A 20 19.03 10.50 9.28
C ALA A 20 18.38 9.21 8.81
N PHE A 21 18.97 8.55 7.80
CA PHE A 21 18.56 7.23 7.36
C PHE A 21 18.66 6.17 8.47
N LEU A 22 19.76 6.11 9.20
CA LEU A 22 19.90 5.19 10.33
C LEU A 22 18.86 5.45 11.42
N ALA A 23 18.65 6.71 11.80
CA ALA A 23 17.66 7.07 12.80
C ALA A 23 16.23 6.69 12.41
N ALA A 24 15.94 6.51 11.12
CA ALA A 24 14.63 6.06 10.66
C ALA A 24 14.34 4.61 11.05
N TYR A 25 15.36 3.75 11.24
CA TYR A 25 15.18 2.37 11.69
C TYR A 25 14.78 2.25 13.16
N ASP A 26 15.02 3.27 13.96
CA ASP A 26 14.63 3.32 15.38
C ASP A 26 13.19 3.81 15.57
N ARG A 27 12.56 4.27 14.49
CA ARG A 27 11.17 4.73 14.52
C ARG A 27 10.19 3.56 14.40
N PRO A 28 8.98 3.67 14.98
CA PRO A 28 7.90 2.73 14.74
C PRO A 28 7.62 2.58 13.24
N ARG A 29 7.31 1.35 12.81
CA ARG A 29 6.93 1.12 11.41
C ARG A 29 5.66 1.88 11.08
N ALA A 30 5.69 2.61 9.99
CA ALA A 30 4.49 3.15 9.38
C ALA A 30 3.64 2.01 8.81
N VAL A 31 2.40 1.90 9.25
CA VAL A 31 1.45 0.90 8.78
C VAL A 31 0.20 1.56 8.26
N GLY A 32 -0.32 1.04 7.17
CA GLY A 32 -1.48 1.61 6.51
C GLY A 32 -2.43 0.55 5.97
N LEU A 33 -3.65 0.98 5.78
CA LEU A 33 -4.68 0.25 5.04
C LEU A 33 -5.30 1.17 3.99
N ARG A 34 -5.81 0.58 2.94
CA ARG A 34 -6.54 1.29 1.89
C ARG A 34 -7.92 0.66 1.74
N LEU A 35 -8.96 1.49 1.84
CA LEU A 35 -10.33 1.03 1.62
C LEU A 35 -10.52 0.60 0.16
N ASN A 36 -11.37 -0.40 0.00
CA ASN A 36 -11.80 -0.85 -1.31
C ASN A 36 -13.06 -0.07 -1.74
N SER A 37 -12.88 0.99 -2.51
CA SER A 37 -13.98 1.83 -2.97
C SER A 37 -14.98 1.11 -3.91
N LEU A 38 -14.63 -0.08 -4.42
CA LEU A 38 -15.58 -0.93 -5.17
C LEU A 38 -16.57 -1.67 -4.25
N LYS A 39 -16.26 -1.76 -2.95
CA LYS A 39 -17.08 -2.49 -1.97
C LYS A 39 -17.73 -1.60 -0.92
N THR A 40 -17.21 -0.40 -0.71
CA THR A 40 -17.74 0.54 0.27
C THR A 40 -17.56 1.97 -0.18
N ASP A 41 -18.64 2.73 -0.16
CA ASP A 41 -18.71 4.16 -0.45
C ASP A 41 -18.54 5.01 0.82
N ARG A 42 -18.55 4.38 2.00
CA ARG A 42 -18.43 5.02 3.29
C ARG A 42 -17.28 4.45 4.09
N PHE A 43 -16.63 5.32 4.85
CA PHE A 43 -15.65 4.88 5.82
C PHE A 43 -16.35 3.99 6.87
N PRO A 44 -16.02 2.69 6.94
CA PRO A 44 -16.63 1.83 7.94
C PRO A 44 -16.15 2.23 9.34
N ASN A 45 -17.00 2.04 10.34
CA ASN A 45 -16.61 2.22 11.75
C ASN A 45 -15.63 1.11 12.15
N LEU A 46 -14.35 1.32 11.84
CA LEU A 46 -13.31 0.37 12.19
C LEU A 46 -13.16 0.29 13.71
N PRO A 47 -12.93 -0.90 14.27
CA PRO A 47 -12.79 -1.09 15.72
C PRO A 47 -11.42 -0.64 16.24
N PHE A 48 -10.69 0.15 15.49
CA PHE A 48 -9.37 0.68 15.83
C PHE A 48 -9.18 2.09 15.27
N SER A 49 -8.28 2.84 15.89
CA SER A 49 -7.97 4.21 15.49
C SER A 49 -7.32 4.26 14.10
N THR A 50 -7.76 5.24 13.31
CA THR A 50 -7.21 5.52 11.97
C THR A 50 -7.02 7.02 11.78
N ALA A 51 -6.10 7.39 10.88
CA ALA A 51 -5.90 8.74 10.43
C ALA A 51 -5.68 8.75 8.91
N PRO A 52 -6.18 9.74 8.16
CA PRO A 52 -6.05 9.78 6.70
C PRO A 52 -4.59 9.93 6.27
N ILE A 53 -4.20 9.25 5.18
CA ILE A 53 -2.92 9.42 4.52
C ILE A 53 -3.07 10.56 3.51
N PRO A 54 -2.29 11.66 3.60
CA PRO A 54 -2.54 12.87 2.81
C PRO A 54 -2.44 12.69 1.29
N TRP A 55 -1.70 11.69 0.82
CA TRP A 55 -1.49 11.42 -0.60
C TRP A 55 -2.30 10.25 -1.14
N ALA A 56 -3.21 9.67 -0.34
CA ALA A 56 -4.02 8.53 -0.77
C ALA A 56 -5.45 8.71 -0.28
N GLU A 57 -6.37 9.05 -1.20
CA GLU A 57 -7.76 9.39 -0.90
C GLU A 57 -8.47 8.37 -0.01
N HIS A 58 -8.24 7.10 -0.25
CA HIS A 58 -8.81 5.99 0.52
C HIS A 58 -7.79 5.32 1.45
N GLY A 59 -6.63 5.97 1.65
CA GLY A 59 -5.54 5.48 2.49
C GLY A 59 -5.63 5.98 3.93
N PHE A 60 -5.36 5.10 4.89
CA PHE A 60 -5.38 5.43 6.30
C PHE A 60 -4.22 4.79 7.04
N TRP A 61 -3.59 5.56 7.93
CA TRP A 61 -2.75 5.02 8.98
C TRP A 61 -3.62 4.28 9.99
N TYR A 62 -3.08 3.25 10.62
CA TYR A 62 -3.75 2.58 11.74
C TYR A 62 -2.78 2.32 12.88
N ASP A 63 -3.31 2.04 14.08
CA ASP A 63 -2.51 1.66 15.23
C ASP A 63 -1.80 0.33 14.96
N PRO A 64 -0.45 0.25 15.02
CA PRO A 64 0.29 -0.99 14.84
C PRO A 64 -0.14 -2.15 15.73
N GLN A 65 -0.78 -1.87 16.87
CA GLN A 65 -1.32 -2.86 17.79
C GLN A 65 -2.66 -3.48 17.37
N ALA A 66 -3.35 -2.87 16.40
CA ALA A 66 -4.73 -3.20 16.05
C ALA A 66 -4.92 -4.53 15.31
N ARG A 67 -3.86 -5.11 14.70
CA ARG A 67 -3.90 -6.38 13.94
C ARG A 67 -5.06 -6.46 12.93
N PRO A 68 -5.25 -5.48 12.05
CA PRO A 68 -6.41 -5.43 11.13
C PRO A 68 -6.48 -6.63 10.18
N GLY A 69 -5.37 -7.35 9.94
CA GLY A 69 -5.36 -8.56 9.12
C GLY A 69 -6.14 -9.74 9.71
N LEU A 70 -6.50 -9.70 10.99
CA LEU A 70 -7.33 -10.71 11.66
C LEU A 70 -8.82 -10.33 11.69
N HIS A 71 -9.18 -9.16 11.18
CA HIS A 71 -10.56 -8.68 11.22
C HIS A 71 -11.38 -9.26 10.05
N PRO A 72 -12.66 -9.67 10.27
CA PRO A 72 -13.52 -10.22 9.22
C PRO A 72 -13.66 -9.33 7.96
N TRP A 73 -13.56 -8.03 8.13
CA TRP A 73 -13.61 -7.09 7.01
C TRP A 73 -12.38 -7.14 6.10
N HIS A 74 -11.23 -7.54 6.63
CA HIS A 74 -10.06 -7.83 5.81
C HIS A 74 -10.33 -9.04 4.91
N GLU A 75 -10.84 -10.12 5.47
CA GLU A 75 -11.25 -11.32 4.72
C GLU A 75 -12.35 -11.01 3.69
N ALA A 76 -13.29 -10.13 4.05
CA ALA A 76 -14.32 -9.65 3.13
C ALA A 76 -13.79 -8.71 2.04
N GLY A 77 -12.52 -8.29 2.11
CA GLY A 77 -11.87 -7.41 1.14
C GLY A 77 -12.41 -5.98 1.16
N LEU A 78 -12.90 -5.49 2.32
CA LEU A 78 -13.32 -4.09 2.47
C LEU A 78 -12.12 -3.14 2.53
N TYR A 79 -10.95 -3.62 2.88
CA TYR A 79 -9.69 -2.90 2.82
C TYR A 79 -8.53 -3.84 2.51
N TYR A 80 -7.46 -3.25 2.01
CA TYR A 80 -6.18 -3.90 1.74
C TYR A 80 -5.13 -3.31 2.69
N LEU A 81 -4.32 -4.16 3.31
CA LEU A 81 -3.18 -3.73 4.13
C LEU A 81 -2.04 -3.36 3.19
N GLN A 82 -1.72 -2.08 3.13
CA GLN A 82 -0.72 -1.55 2.21
C GLN A 82 0.16 -0.54 2.93
N GLU A 83 1.45 -0.65 2.70
CA GLU A 83 2.41 0.34 3.20
C GLU A 83 2.08 1.70 2.58
N PRO A 84 2.06 2.79 3.36
CA PRO A 84 1.59 4.10 2.91
C PRO A 84 2.31 4.66 1.69
N SER A 85 3.64 4.54 1.61
CA SER A 85 4.38 5.02 0.45
C SER A 85 4.08 4.21 -0.82
N ALA A 86 3.73 2.93 -0.67
CA ALA A 86 3.35 2.08 -1.79
C ALA A 86 2.00 2.43 -2.42
N MET A 87 1.20 3.30 -1.78
CA MET A 87 -0.05 3.82 -2.34
C MET A 87 0.21 4.96 -3.34
N ALA A 88 1.28 5.75 -3.14
CA ALA A 88 1.56 6.94 -3.92
C ALA A 88 1.65 6.71 -5.45
N PRO A 89 2.31 5.66 -5.98
CA PRO A 89 2.43 5.48 -7.42
C PRO A 89 1.07 5.38 -8.14
N ALA A 90 0.11 4.68 -7.55
CA ALA A 90 -1.22 4.54 -8.14
C ALA A 90 -2.07 5.82 -8.02
N GLU A 91 -1.80 6.66 -7.02
CA GLU A 91 -2.44 7.97 -6.91
C GLU A 91 -1.89 8.94 -7.96
N LEU A 92 -0.55 9.00 -8.11
CA LEU A 92 0.11 9.88 -9.06
C LEU A 92 -0.16 9.53 -10.53
N LEU A 93 -0.55 8.29 -10.81
CA LEU A 93 -0.86 7.86 -12.17
C LEU A 93 -2.21 8.43 -12.68
N GLU A 94 -3.10 8.86 -11.78
CA GLU A 94 -4.39 9.50 -12.10
C GLU A 94 -5.25 8.75 -13.12
N VAL A 95 -5.22 7.41 -13.06
CA VAL A 95 -5.94 6.55 -14.02
C VAL A 95 -7.43 6.86 -14.06
N GLN A 96 -8.00 6.75 -15.26
CA GLN A 96 -9.43 6.98 -15.53
C GLN A 96 -10.15 5.66 -15.87
N PRO A 97 -11.46 5.57 -15.57
CA PRO A 97 -12.28 4.44 -16.00
C PRO A 97 -12.16 4.20 -17.51
N GLY A 98 -11.97 2.94 -17.91
CA GLY A 98 -11.85 2.52 -19.30
C GLY A 98 -10.41 2.51 -19.84
N GLU A 99 -9.44 3.04 -19.13
CA GLU A 99 -8.03 2.98 -19.55
C GLU A 99 -7.44 1.56 -19.46
N ARG A 100 -6.33 1.37 -20.12
CA ARG A 100 -5.55 0.11 -20.10
C ARG A 100 -4.27 0.35 -19.32
N VAL A 101 -4.10 -0.35 -18.21
CA VAL A 101 -2.96 -0.18 -17.32
C VAL A 101 -2.12 -1.45 -17.28
N LEU A 102 -0.78 -1.28 -17.27
CA LEU A 102 0.17 -2.35 -17.08
C LEU A 102 0.91 -2.14 -15.75
N ASP A 103 0.73 -3.09 -14.82
CA ASP A 103 1.45 -3.11 -13.54
C ASP A 103 2.63 -4.10 -13.62
N LEU A 104 3.84 -3.58 -13.78
CA LEU A 104 5.08 -4.37 -13.83
C LEU A 104 5.59 -4.80 -12.45
N CYS A 105 5.00 -4.28 -11.38
CA CYS A 105 5.37 -4.56 -9.99
C CYS A 105 4.17 -5.05 -9.17
N ALA A 106 3.31 -5.86 -9.74
CA ALA A 106 1.99 -6.19 -9.22
C ALA A 106 1.99 -6.98 -7.92
N ALA A 107 2.95 -7.90 -7.72
CA ALA A 107 2.97 -8.72 -6.51
C ALA A 107 3.20 -7.88 -5.24
N PRO A 108 2.43 -8.09 -4.17
CA PRO A 108 1.33 -9.04 -3.94
C PRO A 108 -0.07 -8.55 -4.36
N GLY A 109 -0.22 -7.45 -5.11
CA GLY A 109 -1.49 -6.98 -5.62
C GLY A 109 -1.95 -5.60 -5.13
N GLY A 110 -1.20 -4.96 -4.23
CA GLY A 110 -1.59 -3.68 -3.63
C GLY A 110 -1.82 -2.57 -4.65
N LYS A 111 -0.89 -2.38 -5.60
CA LYS A 111 -1.02 -1.36 -6.65
C LYS A 111 -2.05 -1.76 -7.70
N ALA A 112 -2.04 -3.01 -8.16
CA ALA A 112 -3.00 -3.50 -9.15
C ALA A 112 -4.45 -3.35 -8.67
N THR A 113 -4.75 -3.71 -7.41
CA THR A 113 -6.09 -3.55 -6.84
C THR A 113 -6.47 -2.09 -6.59
N GLN A 114 -5.50 -1.21 -6.30
CA GLN A 114 -5.71 0.22 -6.18
C GLN A 114 -6.09 0.84 -7.52
N LEU A 115 -5.36 0.50 -8.57
CA LEU A 115 -5.63 0.94 -9.94
C LEU A 115 -7.02 0.46 -10.41
N ALA A 116 -7.35 -0.81 -10.19
CA ALA A 116 -8.67 -1.35 -10.52
C ALA A 116 -9.81 -0.62 -9.79
N ALA A 117 -9.60 -0.25 -8.53
CA ALA A 117 -10.57 0.52 -7.75
C ALA A 117 -10.73 1.95 -8.28
N LYS A 118 -9.63 2.65 -8.60
CA LYS A 118 -9.67 3.99 -9.22
C LYS A 118 -10.35 3.97 -10.59
N MET A 119 -10.15 2.93 -11.37
CA MET A 119 -10.83 2.70 -12.64
C MET A 119 -12.29 2.25 -12.49
N GLN A 120 -12.81 2.15 -11.28
CA GLN A 120 -14.19 1.72 -11.00
C GLN A 120 -14.53 0.34 -11.61
N GLY A 121 -13.55 -0.54 -11.70
CA GLY A 121 -13.71 -1.84 -12.35
C GLY A 121 -13.87 -1.78 -13.88
N GLN A 122 -13.64 -0.63 -14.51
CA GLN A 122 -13.78 -0.44 -15.95
C GLN A 122 -12.40 -0.40 -16.62
N GLY A 123 -12.13 -1.34 -17.49
CA GLY A 123 -10.85 -1.45 -18.21
C GLY A 123 -9.92 -2.50 -17.60
N PRO A 124 -8.96 -2.99 -18.40
CA PRO A 124 -8.04 -4.03 -17.97
C PRO A 124 -6.86 -3.47 -17.18
N VAL A 125 -6.54 -4.11 -16.06
CA VAL A 125 -5.24 -4.01 -15.41
C VAL A 125 -4.46 -5.28 -15.73
N SER A 126 -3.49 -5.17 -16.62
CA SER A 126 -2.57 -6.27 -16.94
C SER A 126 -1.40 -6.26 -15.98
N TYR A 127 -0.93 -7.42 -15.56
CA TYR A 127 0.16 -7.52 -14.59
C TYR A 127 1.09 -8.70 -14.88
N THR A 128 2.33 -8.59 -14.39
CA THR A 128 3.31 -9.66 -14.46
C THR A 128 3.53 -10.27 -13.08
N HIS A 129 3.48 -11.61 -12.96
CA HIS A 129 3.89 -12.38 -11.78
C HIS A 129 3.15 -12.06 -10.47
N LEU A 130 1.83 -12.30 -10.41
CA LEU A 130 1.19 -12.63 -9.13
C LEU A 130 1.56 -14.07 -8.76
N ARG A 131 1.97 -14.33 -7.52
CA ARG A 131 2.08 -15.70 -7.01
C ARG A 131 0.71 -16.36 -7.08
N ALA A 132 0.66 -17.67 -7.34
CA ALA A 132 -0.54 -18.48 -7.65
C ALA A 132 -1.67 -18.46 -6.59
N HIS A 133 -1.58 -17.69 -5.52
CA HIS A 133 -2.59 -17.56 -4.46
C HIS A 133 -3.32 -16.22 -4.44
N ALA A 134 -3.04 -15.31 -5.38
CA ALA A 134 -3.76 -14.05 -5.51
C ALA A 134 -4.76 -14.15 -6.66
N THR A 135 -5.85 -14.85 -6.45
CA THR A 135 -7.02 -14.79 -7.32
C THR A 135 -7.77 -13.50 -7.05
N LEU A 136 -7.64 -12.55 -7.96
CA LEU A 136 -8.53 -11.41 -8.06
C LEU A 136 -9.81 -11.92 -8.77
N SER A 137 -10.76 -12.36 -8.00
CA SER A 137 -12.13 -12.58 -8.46
C SER A 137 -12.99 -11.40 -8.14
#